data_db21f85ba890045526c861167e72ebd6
#
_entry.id   db21f85ba890045526c861167e72ebd6
#
_cell.length_a   1.000
_cell.length_b   1.000
_cell.length_c   1.000
_cell.angle_alpha   90.00
_cell.angle_beta   90.00
_cell.angle_gamma   90.00
#
_symmetry.space_group_name_H-M   'P 1'
#
loop_
_entity.id
_entity.type
_entity.pdbx_description
1 polymer ?
#
loop_
_entity_poly.entity_id
_entity_poly.type
_entity_poly.pdbx_seq_one_letter_code
_entity_poly.pdbx_strand_id
1 'polypeptide(L)'
;MASDTAPQLQILANLNFAKDIDSVLAAGAEGIGLYRTEFEFMVAGKLLSEAEQCELYQSVIKAMEGRCVHIRLLDIQADKTHPSLDSSQNAKDGCPSYGAQFLLDHPDILKTQACAIARASANGPVCIVYPFIADLEQFMELKSIVVRSITDIKTGDIKHGVMFELPSSCLQASAILHEADFGCIGSNDLNKYLFGMDRNSPCKRPAYVSGHPVLRSLVKEVSLTARQSDRPLLFCGEMANDPDNLDWLMESGIRMISVAPEAISRLRDKLNNVKTSA
;
A
#
# COMPACT_ATOMS: atom_id res chain seq x y z
N MET A 1 7.11 -7.62 36.15
CA MET A 1 7.38 -8.65 35.11
C MET A 1 6.50 -8.30 33.95
N ALA A 2 7.03 -7.58 32.93
CA ALA A 2 6.33 -7.35 31.68
C ALA A 2 6.27 -8.68 30.95
N SER A 3 5.08 -9.09 30.51
CA SER A 3 4.90 -10.31 29.71
C SER A 3 5.61 -10.11 28.38
N ASP A 4 6.69 -10.84 28.20
CA ASP A 4 7.54 -10.86 26.99
C ASP A 4 6.83 -11.70 25.89
N THR A 5 5.58 -11.31 25.56
CA THR A 5 4.92 -11.83 24.39
C THR A 5 5.41 -11.02 23.20
N ALA A 6 6.28 -11.63 22.38
CA ALA A 6 6.68 -11.04 21.10
C ALA A 6 5.41 -10.54 20.38
N PRO A 7 5.43 -9.30 19.83
CA PRO A 7 4.25 -8.74 19.19
C PRO A 7 3.77 -9.68 18.07
N GLN A 8 2.50 -10.06 18.15
CA GLN A 8 1.85 -10.97 17.22
C GLN A 8 1.83 -10.34 15.83
N LEU A 9 2.13 -11.11 14.78
CA LEU A 9 1.99 -10.67 13.39
C LEU A 9 0.53 -10.38 13.10
N GLN A 10 0.23 -9.17 12.64
CA GLN A 10 -1.11 -8.74 12.22
C GLN A 10 -1.33 -9.06 10.74
N ILE A 11 -2.46 -9.70 10.41
CA ILE A 11 -2.81 -10.09 9.04
C ILE A 11 -3.97 -9.21 8.55
N LEU A 12 -3.66 -8.30 7.63
CA LEU A 12 -4.59 -7.44 6.94
C LEU A 12 -4.89 -7.99 5.55
N ALA A 13 -5.97 -7.52 4.93
CA ALA A 13 -6.33 -7.95 3.57
C ALA A 13 -5.99 -6.90 2.52
N ASN A 14 -5.66 -7.39 1.31
CA ASN A 14 -5.73 -6.62 0.09
C ASN A 14 -7.19 -6.54 -0.39
N LEU A 15 -7.60 -5.36 -0.84
CA LEU A 15 -8.90 -5.11 -1.43
C LEU A 15 -8.72 -4.48 -2.81
N ASN A 16 -9.38 -5.01 -3.84
CA ASN A 16 -9.38 -4.47 -5.19
C ASN A 16 -10.68 -3.71 -5.51
N PHE A 17 -11.81 -4.21 -4.98
CA PHE A 17 -13.12 -3.63 -5.21
C PHE A 17 -13.89 -3.51 -3.89
N ALA A 18 -14.54 -2.37 -3.68
CA ALA A 18 -15.35 -2.14 -2.48
C ALA A 18 -16.44 -3.21 -2.29
N LYS A 19 -17.01 -3.72 -3.38
CA LYS A 19 -18.02 -4.80 -3.36
C LYS A 19 -17.53 -6.11 -2.76
N ASP A 20 -16.21 -6.35 -2.71
CA ASP A 20 -15.63 -7.60 -2.20
C ASP A 20 -15.38 -7.56 -0.69
N ILE A 21 -15.81 -6.49 -0.01
CA ILE A 21 -15.56 -6.29 1.43
C ILE A 21 -16.11 -7.42 2.30
N ASP A 22 -17.27 -7.98 1.95
CA ASP A 22 -17.87 -9.08 2.70
C ASP A 22 -16.99 -10.34 2.67
N SER A 23 -16.34 -10.61 1.53
CA SER A 23 -15.39 -11.72 1.40
C SER A 23 -14.16 -11.52 2.29
N VAL A 24 -13.67 -10.28 2.40
CA VAL A 24 -12.56 -9.92 3.28
C VAL A 24 -12.92 -10.12 4.74
N LEU A 25 -14.13 -9.71 5.14
CA LEU A 25 -14.64 -9.91 6.49
C LEU A 25 -14.81 -11.40 6.82
N ALA A 26 -15.38 -12.16 5.88
CA ALA A 26 -15.56 -13.61 6.02
C ALA A 26 -14.22 -14.36 6.16
N ALA A 27 -13.16 -13.90 5.49
CA ALA A 27 -11.80 -14.43 5.67
C ALA A 27 -11.19 -14.09 7.03
N GLY A 28 -11.84 -13.21 7.80
CA GLY A 28 -11.41 -12.80 9.13
C GLY A 28 -10.26 -11.81 9.15
N ALA A 29 -10.11 -10.96 8.14
CA ALA A 29 -9.08 -9.93 8.10
C ALA A 29 -9.16 -8.98 9.30
N GLU A 30 -8.01 -8.58 9.83
CA GLU A 30 -7.91 -7.66 10.97
C GLU A 30 -8.00 -6.19 10.55
N GLY A 31 -8.12 -5.92 9.25
CA GLY A 31 -8.26 -4.60 8.62
C GLY A 31 -7.95 -4.68 7.14
N ILE A 32 -8.01 -3.54 6.46
CA ILE A 32 -7.57 -3.41 5.06
C ILE A 32 -6.15 -2.83 5.05
N GLY A 33 -5.20 -3.67 4.64
CA GLY A 33 -3.80 -3.25 4.53
C GLY A 33 -3.47 -2.57 3.21
N LEU A 34 -4.24 -2.85 2.15
CA LEU A 34 -4.07 -2.20 0.86
C LEU A 34 -5.36 -2.23 0.05
N TYR A 35 -6.05 -1.09 -0.04
CA TYR A 35 -7.11 -0.90 -1.01
C TYR A 35 -6.52 -0.28 -2.29
N ARG A 36 -6.51 -1.06 -3.35
CA ARG A 36 -5.96 -0.70 -4.66
C ARG A 36 -7.04 -0.01 -5.49
N THR A 37 -7.13 1.30 -5.39
CA THR A 37 -8.22 2.10 -5.96
C THR A 37 -8.26 2.10 -7.49
N GLU A 38 -7.14 1.86 -8.15
CA GLU A 38 -7.04 1.83 -9.62
C GLU A 38 -8.01 0.84 -10.28
N PHE A 39 -8.35 -0.26 -9.62
CA PHE A 39 -9.27 -1.27 -10.17
C PHE A 39 -10.70 -0.74 -10.31
N GLU A 40 -11.14 0.14 -9.40
CA GLU A 40 -12.46 0.78 -9.49
C GLU A 40 -12.54 1.67 -10.74
N PHE A 41 -11.50 2.45 -11.00
CA PHE A 41 -11.42 3.30 -12.18
C PHE A 41 -11.35 2.48 -13.48
N MET A 42 -10.57 1.39 -13.49
CA MET A 42 -10.45 0.50 -14.65
C MET A 42 -11.79 -0.12 -15.04
N VAL A 43 -12.57 -0.62 -14.06
CA VAL A 43 -13.90 -1.22 -14.31
C VAL A 43 -14.91 -0.16 -14.72
N ALA A 44 -14.87 1.03 -14.11
CA ALA A 44 -15.74 2.14 -14.48
C ALA A 44 -15.45 2.67 -15.90
N GLY A 45 -14.24 2.46 -16.40
CA GLY A 45 -13.81 2.96 -17.71
C GLY A 45 -13.74 4.49 -17.80
N LYS A 46 -13.69 5.18 -16.67
CA LYS A 46 -13.67 6.64 -16.56
C LYS A 46 -13.00 7.10 -15.27
N LEU A 47 -12.65 8.38 -15.20
CA LEU A 47 -12.33 9.02 -13.93
C LEU A 47 -13.60 9.10 -13.07
N LEU A 48 -13.54 8.52 -11.87
CA LEU A 48 -14.64 8.60 -10.90
C LEU A 48 -14.70 10.00 -10.30
N SER A 49 -15.90 10.54 -10.17
CA SER A 49 -16.15 11.80 -9.46
C SER A 49 -15.85 11.68 -7.96
N GLU A 50 -15.71 12.80 -7.27
CA GLU A 50 -15.51 12.83 -5.81
C GLU A 50 -16.63 12.08 -5.07
N ALA A 51 -17.89 12.25 -5.50
CA ALA A 51 -19.04 11.58 -4.88
C ALA A 51 -18.99 10.07 -5.05
N GLU A 52 -18.74 9.57 -6.27
CA GLU A 52 -18.60 8.14 -6.54
C GLU A 52 -17.47 7.50 -5.73
N GLN A 53 -16.30 8.16 -5.67
CA GLN A 53 -15.18 7.69 -4.85
C GLN A 53 -15.52 7.69 -3.36
N CYS A 54 -16.16 8.76 -2.88
CA CYS A 54 -16.55 8.89 -1.48
C CYS A 54 -17.50 7.75 -1.05
N GLU A 55 -18.50 7.42 -1.89
CA GLU A 55 -19.41 6.30 -1.62
C GLU A 55 -18.69 4.97 -1.50
N LEU A 56 -17.76 4.67 -2.43
CA LEU A 56 -16.93 3.46 -2.38
C LEU A 56 -16.10 3.39 -1.09
N TYR A 57 -15.37 4.46 -0.77
CA TYR A 57 -14.51 4.49 0.42
C TYR A 57 -15.32 4.42 1.72
N GLN A 58 -16.45 5.11 1.79
CA GLN A 58 -17.35 5.04 2.95
C GLN A 58 -17.89 3.63 3.19
N SER A 59 -18.25 2.90 2.13
CA SER A 59 -18.76 1.54 2.25
C SER A 59 -17.72 0.62 2.90
N VAL A 60 -16.46 0.72 2.45
CA VAL A 60 -15.34 -0.06 3.00
C VAL A 60 -15.04 0.34 4.45
N ILE A 61 -14.93 1.65 4.73
CA ILE A 61 -14.57 2.14 6.08
C ILE A 61 -15.64 1.75 7.10
N LYS A 62 -16.92 1.89 6.75
CA LYS A 62 -18.05 1.49 7.64
C LYS A 62 -18.02 -0.01 7.95
N ALA A 63 -17.78 -0.85 6.94
CA ALA A 63 -17.71 -2.29 7.11
C ALA A 63 -16.53 -2.72 8.00
N MET A 64 -15.48 -1.90 8.10
CA MET A 64 -14.32 -2.18 8.96
C MET A 64 -14.55 -1.85 10.45
N GLU A 65 -15.66 -1.21 10.84
CA GLU A 65 -16.05 -1.02 12.26
C GLU A 65 -14.93 -0.43 13.13
N GLY A 66 -14.27 0.62 12.66
CA GLY A 66 -13.18 1.30 13.37
C GLY A 66 -11.79 0.70 13.17
N ARG A 67 -11.66 -0.40 12.43
CA ARG A 67 -10.35 -0.92 11.98
C ARG A 67 -9.80 -0.03 10.86
N CYS A 68 -8.48 0.21 10.85
CA CYS A 68 -7.87 1.09 9.87
C CYS A 68 -7.98 0.55 8.43
N VAL A 69 -8.24 1.47 7.48
CA VAL A 69 -8.27 1.18 6.05
C VAL A 69 -7.15 1.94 5.36
N HIS A 70 -6.20 1.21 4.77
CA HIS A 70 -5.13 1.81 3.97
C HIS A 70 -5.61 1.97 2.53
N ILE A 71 -5.84 3.21 2.11
CA ILE A 71 -6.30 3.57 0.77
C ILE A 71 -5.10 4.08 -0.02
N ARG A 72 -4.71 3.34 -1.05
CA ARG A 72 -3.65 3.78 -1.96
C ARG A 72 -4.20 4.80 -2.94
N LEU A 73 -3.52 5.93 -3.06
CA LEU A 73 -3.79 6.92 -4.11
C LEU A 73 -3.64 6.26 -5.48
N LEU A 74 -4.30 6.82 -6.47
CA LEU A 74 -4.37 6.26 -7.81
C LEU A 74 -2.97 5.97 -8.37
N ASP A 75 -2.73 4.69 -8.67
CA ASP A 75 -1.47 4.17 -9.18
C ASP A 75 -1.65 3.75 -10.64
N ILE A 76 -1.35 4.68 -11.56
CA ILE A 76 -1.38 4.42 -13.00
C ILE A 76 0.00 3.99 -13.44
N GLN A 77 0.05 2.86 -14.13
CA GLN A 77 1.25 2.30 -14.75
C GLN A 77 0.94 1.94 -16.21
N ALA A 78 1.98 1.72 -17.01
CA ALA A 78 1.84 1.38 -18.44
C ALA A 78 0.99 0.12 -18.69
N ASP A 79 0.97 -0.82 -17.75
CA ASP A 79 0.19 -2.06 -17.81
C ASP A 79 -1.24 -1.92 -17.26
N LYS A 80 -1.59 -0.75 -16.70
CA LYS A 80 -2.89 -0.44 -16.10
C LYS A 80 -3.60 0.74 -16.80
N THR A 81 -3.26 1.00 -18.06
CA THR A 81 -3.83 2.14 -18.79
C THR A 81 -5.21 1.84 -19.33
N HIS A 82 -6.14 2.75 -19.05
CA HIS A 82 -7.43 2.87 -19.76
C HIS A 82 -7.36 4.09 -20.71
N PRO A 83 -8.03 4.08 -21.87
CA PRO A 83 -7.98 5.24 -22.80
C PRO A 83 -8.33 6.60 -22.19
N SER A 84 -9.21 6.64 -21.18
CA SER A 84 -9.53 7.85 -20.42
C SER A 84 -8.50 8.23 -19.34
N LEU A 85 -7.53 7.35 -19.07
CA LEU A 85 -6.45 7.51 -18.10
C LEU A 85 -5.08 7.43 -18.78
N ASP A 86 -5.07 7.45 -20.13
CA ASP A 86 -3.85 7.30 -20.91
C ASP A 86 -2.92 8.49 -20.71
N SER A 87 -1.87 8.24 -19.91
CA SER A 87 -0.81 9.21 -19.65
C SER A 87 -0.06 9.65 -20.91
N SER A 88 -0.13 8.86 -22.01
CA SER A 88 0.54 9.19 -23.27
C SER A 88 -0.12 10.36 -24.02
N GLN A 89 -1.44 10.56 -23.84
CA GLN A 89 -2.17 11.65 -24.50
C GLN A 89 -2.00 13.01 -23.77
N ASN A 90 -1.57 13.00 -22.51
CA ASN A 90 -1.42 14.18 -21.67
C ASN A 90 0.04 14.45 -21.26
N ALA A 91 1.00 13.72 -21.82
CA ALA A 91 2.41 13.90 -21.50
C ALA A 91 2.89 15.29 -21.94
N LYS A 92 3.26 16.16 -20.98
CA LYS A 92 3.76 17.53 -21.26
C LYS A 92 4.96 17.56 -22.18
N ASP A 93 5.76 16.48 -22.24
CA ASP A 93 7.00 16.37 -23.05
C ASP A 93 7.04 15.08 -23.88
N GLY A 94 5.88 14.46 -24.17
CA GLY A 94 5.83 13.21 -24.95
C GLY A 94 6.32 11.97 -24.18
N CYS A 95 6.63 12.10 -22.89
CA CYS A 95 7.06 11.01 -22.04
C CYS A 95 5.93 10.67 -21.05
N PRO A 96 5.40 9.44 -21.01
CA PRO A 96 4.34 9.06 -20.07
C PRO A 96 4.85 9.13 -18.64
N SER A 97 4.10 9.78 -17.75
CA SER A 97 4.35 9.77 -16.31
C SER A 97 3.53 8.69 -15.63
N TYR A 98 4.08 8.11 -14.56
CA TYR A 98 3.48 7.00 -13.81
C TYR A 98 3.51 7.27 -12.31
N GLY A 99 2.60 6.62 -11.56
CA GLY A 99 2.58 6.64 -10.10
C GLY A 99 2.56 8.05 -9.52
N ALA A 100 3.53 8.35 -8.66
CA ALA A 100 3.64 9.66 -8.00
C ALA A 100 3.77 10.82 -9.00
N GLN A 101 4.58 10.67 -10.04
CA GLN A 101 4.75 11.72 -11.05
C GLN A 101 3.45 11.99 -11.81
N PHE A 102 2.68 10.96 -12.14
CA PHE A 102 1.37 11.14 -12.76
C PHE A 102 0.45 11.99 -11.89
N LEU A 103 0.44 11.76 -10.58
CA LEU A 103 -0.40 12.54 -9.64
C LEU A 103 0.06 14.01 -9.53
N LEU A 104 1.37 14.28 -9.63
CA LEU A 104 1.90 15.65 -9.69
C LEU A 104 1.54 16.36 -10.98
N ASP A 105 1.56 15.64 -12.11
CA ASP A 105 1.18 16.19 -13.43
C ASP A 105 -0.34 16.42 -13.54
N HIS A 106 -1.14 15.70 -12.72
CA HIS A 106 -2.60 15.76 -12.72
C HIS A 106 -3.16 16.10 -11.31
N PRO A 107 -2.83 17.29 -10.77
CA PRO A 107 -3.17 17.64 -9.38
C PRO A 107 -4.69 17.67 -9.13
N ASP A 108 -5.53 17.85 -10.14
CA ASP A 108 -6.99 17.85 -9.97
C ASP A 108 -7.52 16.42 -9.71
N ILE A 109 -6.90 15.38 -10.29
CA ILE A 109 -7.21 13.99 -9.97
C ILE A 109 -6.84 13.70 -8.52
N LEU A 110 -5.62 14.09 -8.11
CA LEU A 110 -5.16 13.93 -6.73
C LEU A 110 -6.07 14.64 -5.73
N LYS A 111 -6.45 15.91 -6.00
CA LYS A 111 -7.36 16.70 -5.14
C LYS A 111 -8.73 16.03 -5.01
N THR A 112 -9.31 15.59 -6.14
CA THR A 112 -10.60 14.90 -6.15
C THR A 112 -10.57 13.66 -5.27
N GLN A 113 -9.53 12.83 -5.41
CA GLN A 113 -9.37 11.62 -4.59
C GLN A 113 -9.13 11.97 -3.11
N ALA A 114 -8.29 12.97 -2.82
CA ALA A 114 -8.02 13.41 -1.46
C ALA A 114 -9.30 13.91 -0.75
N CYS A 115 -10.13 14.71 -1.42
CA CYS A 115 -11.40 15.18 -0.89
C CYS A 115 -12.37 14.02 -0.62
N ALA A 116 -12.45 13.05 -1.53
CA ALA A 116 -13.30 11.87 -1.36
C ALA A 116 -12.86 11.05 -0.13
N ILE A 117 -11.55 10.78 0.03
CA ILE A 117 -10.98 10.08 1.18
C ILE A 117 -11.26 10.87 2.48
N ALA A 118 -11.05 12.17 2.46
CA ALA A 118 -11.27 13.03 3.63
C ALA A 118 -12.72 12.99 4.11
N ARG A 119 -13.70 13.09 3.20
CA ARG A 119 -15.12 12.95 3.56
C ARG A 119 -15.46 11.55 4.08
N ALA A 120 -14.88 10.53 3.48
CA ALA A 120 -15.10 9.15 3.88
C ALA A 120 -14.52 8.85 5.28
N SER A 121 -13.42 9.52 5.67
CA SER A 121 -12.74 9.33 6.96
C SER A 121 -13.59 9.69 8.19
N ALA A 122 -14.69 10.44 7.99
CA ALA A 122 -15.66 10.68 9.06
C ALA A 122 -16.32 9.40 9.61
N ASN A 123 -16.18 8.27 8.90
CA ASN A 123 -16.75 6.97 9.29
C ASN A 123 -15.74 6.02 9.98
N GLY A 124 -14.48 6.40 10.08
CA GLY A 124 -13.43 5.60 10.72
C GLY A 124 -12.02 6.01 10.29
N PRO A 125 -10.98 5.42 10.91
CA PRO A 125 -9.59 5.78 10.65
C PRO A 125 -9.13 5.35 9.26
N VAL A 126 -8.39 6.23 8.59
CA VAL A 126 -7.88 6.03 7.23
C VAL A 126 -6.37 6.29 7.18
N CYS A 127 -5.69 5.44 6.45
CA CYS A 127 -4.28 5.57 6.13
C CYS A 127 -4.14 5.81 4.62
N ILE A 128 -3.71 7.02 4.20
CA ILE A 128 -3.42 7.32 2.79
C ILE A 128 -2.05 6.78 2.44
N VAL A 129 -1.97 5.93 1.42
CA VAL A 129 -0.72 5.36 0.91
C VAL A 129 -0.33 6.04 -0.39
N TYR A 130 0.84 6.67 -0.41
CA TYR A 130 1.40 7.35 -1.58
C TYR A 130 2.22 6.36 -2.41
N PRO A 131 1.80 6.01 -3.64
CA PRO A 131 2.49 5.03 -4.48
C PRO A 131 3.70 5.64 -5.19
N PHE A 132 4.65 4.80 -5.59
CA PHE A 132 5.75 5.13 -6.49
C PHE A 132 6.58 6.36 -6.10
N ILE A 133 6.77 6.57 -4.81
CA ILE A 133 7.59 7.66 -4.31
C ILE A 133 9.07 7.37 -4.60
N ALA A 134 9.70 8.27 -5.36
CA ALA A 134 11.11 8.17 -5.71
C ALA A 134 12.04 8.74 -4.61
N ASP A 135 11.62 9.83 -3.97
CA ASP A 135 12.40 10.55 -2.97
C ASP A 135 11.52 11.33 -1.98
N LEU A 136 12.17 11.95 -1.00
CA LEU A 136 11.50 12.75 0.03
C LEU A 136 10.78 13.96 -0.55
N GLU A 137 11.39 14.67 -1.51
CA GLU A 137 10.84 15.90 -2.09
C GLU A 137 9.50 15.61 -2.78
N GLN A 138 9.46 14.56 -3.58
CA GLN A 138 8.23 14.11 -4.27
C GLN A 138 7.12 13.73 -3.28
N PHE A 139 7.46 13.03 -2.19
CA PHE A 139 6.50 12.72 -1.13
C PHE A 139 5.93 13.98 -0.48
N MET A 140 6.80 14.92 -0.11
CA MET A 140 6.39 16.15 0.56
C MET A 140 5.52 17.03 -0.34
N GLU A 141 5.81 17.08 -1.64
CA GLU A 141 5.01 17.82 -2.61
C GLU A 141 3.60 17.24 -2.73
N LEU A 142 3.48 15.92 -2.94
CA LEU A 142 2.18 15.25 -2.99
C LEU A 142 1.39 15.41 -1.68
N LYS A 143 2.04 15.18 -0.54
CA LYS A 143 1.43 15.34 0.79
C LYS A 143 0.92 16.77 0.99
N SER A 144 1.69 17.76 0.58
CA SER A 144 1.30 19.18 0.65
C SER A 144 0.05 19.48 -0.19
N ILE A 145 -0.07 18.92 -1.40
CA ILE A 145 -1.28 19.06 -2.22
C ILE A 145 -2.49 18.42 -1.52
N VAL A 146 -2.35 17.19 -1.02
CA VAL A 146 -3.43 16.47 -0.31
C VAL A 146 -3.88 17.27 0.91
N VAL A 147 -2.95 17.64 1.81
CA VAL A 147 -3.28 18.37 3.05
C VAL A 147 -3.98 19.69 2.76
N ARG A 148 -3.48 20.47 1.78
CA ARG A 148 -4.14 21.74 1.39
C ARG A 148 -5.54 21.52 0.82
N SER A 149 -5.76 20.44 0.06
CA SER A 149 -7.03 20.16 -0.57
C SER A 149 -8.13 19.79 0.43
N ILE A 150 -7.78 19.30 1.60
CA ILE A 150 -8.73 18.82 2.62
C ILE A 150 -8.87 19.76 3.82
N THR A 151 -8.21 20.93 3.82
CA THR A 151 -8.14 21.85 4.97
C THR A 151 -9.53 22.25 5.47
N ASP A 152 -10.49 22.48 4.57
CA ASP A 152 -11.85 22.94 4.90
C ASP A 152 -12.86 21.77 5.04
N ILE A 153 -12.38 20.53 4.97
CA ILE A 153 -13.23 19.34 5.10
C ILE A 153 -13.14 18.82 6.54
N LYS A 154 -14.29 18.57 7.16
CA LYS A 154 -14.32 17.88 8.46
C LYS A 154 -13.88 16.43 8.26
N THR A 155 -12.69 16.10 8.73
CA THR A 155 -12.09 14.77 8.61
C THR A 155 -12.17 13.99 9.92
N GLY A 156 -12.03 12.67 9.82
CA GLY A 156 -11.66 11.80 10.93
C GLY A 156 -10.14 11.73 11.11
N ASP A 157 -9.65 10.62 11.65
CA ASP A 157 -8.21 10.34 11.78
C ASP A 157 -7.63 9.91 10.42
N ILE A 158 -6.76 10.72 9.85
CA ILE A 158 -6.08 10.47 8.57
C ILE A 158 -4.57 10.44 8.81
N LYS A 159 -3.94 9.33 8.41
CA LYS A 159 -2.48 9.15 8.43
C LYS A 159 -1.93 9.10 7.03
N HIS A 160 -0.69 9.58 6.84
CA HIS A 160 -0.01 9.67 5.56
C HIS A 160 1.21 8.76 5.54
N GLY A 161 1.25 7.77 4.65
CA GLY A 161 2.36 6.83 4.56
C GLY A 161 2.81 6.57 3.12
N VAL A 162 4.04 6.11 2.99
CA VAL A 162 4.71 5.90 1.70
C VAL A 162 4.76 4.42 1.33
N MET A 163 4.55 4.10 0.05
CA MET A 163 4.86 2.79 -0.51
C MET A 163 6.34 2.75 -0.93
N PHE A 164 7.13 1.98 -0.21
CA PHE A 164 8.52 1.66 -0.55
C PHE A 164 8.53 0.57 -1.62
N GLU A 165 8.50 0.96 -2.86
CA GLU A 165 8.43 0.07 -4.02
C GLU A 165 9.44 0.45 -5.12
N LEU A 166 10.22 1.52 -4.88
CA LEU A 166 11.40 1.88 -5.65
C LEU A 166 12.66 1.75 -4.78
N PRO A 167 13.77 1.22 -5.31
CA PRO A 167 15.03 1.16 -4.57
C PRO A 167 15.49 2.52 -4.05
N SER A 168 15.23 3.60 -4.81
CA SER A 168 15.57 4.99 -4.44
C SER A 168 14.90 5.44 -3.15
N SER A 169 13.59 5.18 -2.98
CA SER A 169 12.90 5.52 -1.73
C SER A 169 13.36 4.66 -0.56
N CYS A 170 13.65 3.37 -0.79
CA CYS A 170 14.17 2.49 0.25
C CYS A 170 15.52 3.01 0.80
N LEU A 171 16.40 3.51 -0.05
CA LEU A 171 17.68 4.12 0.34
C LEU A 171 17.52 5.42 1.13
N GLN A 172 16.39 6.10 0.99
CA GLN A 172 16.03 7.32 1.70
C GLN A 172 15.02 7.08 2.85
N ALA A 173 14.81 5.82 3.25
CA ALA A 173 13.75 5.45 4.21
C ALA A 173 13.81 6.26 5.50
N SER A 174 14.99 6.61 6.01
CA SER A 174 15.14 7.41 7.23
C SER A 174 14.54 8.81 7.09
N ALA A 175 14.86 9.51 6.01
CA ALA A 175 14.35 10.86 5.76
C ALA A 175 12.83 10.82 5.49
N ILE A 176 12.37 9.86 4.71
CA ILE A 176 10.96 9.71 4.36
C ILE A 176 10.11 9.35 5.60
N LEU A 177 10.55 8.40 6.43
CA LEU A 177 9.81 7.97 7.62
C LEU A 177 9.81 9.02 8.74
N HIS A 178 10.72 9.98 8.70
CA HIS A 178 10.65 11.14 9.59
C HIS A 178 9.39 11.98 9.32
N GLU A 179 9.00 12.10 8.07
CA GLU A 179 7.88 12.92 7.60
C GLU A 179 6.58 12.10 7.40
N ALA A 180 6.68 10.78 7.25
CA ALA A 180 5.53 9.88 7.10
C ALA A 180 5.08 9.33 8.46
N ASP A 181 3.77 9.05 8.59
CA ASP A 181 3.20 8.42 9.78
C ASP A 181 3.42 6.91 9.82
N PHE A 182 3.62 6.28 8.65
CA PHE A 182 3.88 4.85 8.48
C PHE A 182 4.52 4.57 7.11
N GLY A 183 4.99 3.34 6.91
CA GLY A 183 5.46 2.85 5.62
C GLY A 183 4.74 1.58 5.17
N CYS A 184 4.70 1.36 3.86
CA CYS A 184 4.32 0.10 3.25
C CYS A 184 5.45 -0.39 2.34
N ILE A 185 5.75 -1.69 2.32
CA ILE A 185 6.69 -2.26 1.35
C ILE A 185 5.89 -2.89 0.21
N GLY A 186 6.01 -2.34 -1.00
CA GLY A 186 5.41 -2.87 -2.22
C GLY A 186 6.35 -3.88 -2.89
N SER A 187 6.39 -5.13 -2.39
CA SER A 187 7.42 -6.10 -2.77
C SER A 187 7.41 -6.49 -4.25
N ASN A 188 6.27 -6.41 -4.94
CA ASN A 188 6.17 -6.78 -6.35
C ASN A 188 6.95 -5.81 -7.24
N ASP A 189 6.66 -4.51 -7.09
CA ASP A 189 7.31 -3.47 -7.88
C ASP A 189 8.75 -3.25 -7.39
N LEU A 190 9.01 -3.33 -6.09
CA LEU A 190 10.36 -3.27 -5.56
C LEU A 190 11.26 -4.37 -6.18
N ASN A 191 10.76 -5.60 -6.28
CA ASN A 191 11.48 -6.70 -6.91
C ASN A 191 11.72 -6.44 -8.42
N LYS A 192 10.69 -5.94 -9.12
CA LYS A 192 10.77 -5.55 -10.54
C LYS A 192 11.88 -4.53 -10.80
N TYR A 193 11.90 -3.44 -10.03
CA TYR A 193 12.87 -2.36 -10.25
C TYR A 193 14.26 -2.67 -9.70
N LEU A 194 14.35 -3.45 -8.62
CA LEU A 194 15.64 -3.87 -8.05
C LEU A 194 16.44 -4.76 -9.02
N PHE A 195 15.75 -5.59 -9.80
CA PHE A 195 16.39 -6.54 -10.71
C PHE A 195 16.19 -6.20 -12.19
N GLY A 196 15.51 -5.09 -12.53
CA GLY A 196 15.24 -4.70 -13.91
C GLY A 196 14.42 -5.75 -14.68
N MET A 197 13.48 -6.44 -14.00
CA MET A 197 12.72 -7.55 -14.58
C MET A 197 11.26 -7.18 -14.76
N ASP A 198 10.69 -7.51 -15.92
CA ASP A 198 9.26 -7.43 -16.11
C ASP A 198 8.55 -8.59 -15.38
N ARG A 199 7.47 -8.27 -14.67
CA ARG A 199 6.58 -9.22 -13.99
C ARG A 199 6.06 -10.32 -14.93
N ASN A 200 5.82 -9.96 -16.19
CA ASN A 200 5.28 -10.85 -17.24
C ASN A 200 6.37 -11.56 -18.05
N SER A 201 7.64 -11.37 -17.73
CA SER A 201 8.74 -12.03 -18.44
C SER A 201 8.66 -13.55 -18.27
N PRO A 202 8.69 -14.32 -19.36
CA PRO A 202 8.73 -15.79 -19.30
C PRO A 202 10.03 -16.33 -18.67
N CYS A 203 11.08 -15.50 -18.60
CA CYS A 203 12.39 -15.86 -18.04
C CYS A 203 12.47 -15.57 -16.53
N LYS A 204 11.48 -16.05 -15.74
CA LYS A 204 11.55 -15.92 -14.28
C LYS A 204 12.63 -16.84 -13.75
N ARG A 205 13.75 -16.31 -13.27
CA ARG A 205 14.68 -17.09 -12.43
C ARG A 205 14.00 -17.34 -11.08
N PRO A 206 13.82 -18.60 -10.64
CA PRO A 206 13.10 -18.91 -9.39
C PRO A 206 13.63 -18.15 -8.17
N ALA A 207 14.94 -17.86 -8.12
CA ALA A 207 15.56 -17.10 -7.04
C ALA A 207 15.04 -15.65 -6.89
N TYR A 208 14.45 -15.06 -7.93
CA TYR A 208 13.90 -13.71 -7.87
C TYR A 208 12.43 -13.68 -7.41
N VAL A 209 11.75 -14.83 -7.42
CA VAL A 209 10.34 -14.93 -7.04
C VAL A 209 10.18 -15.15 -5.54
N SER A 210 11.13 -15.83 -4.89
CA SER A 210 11.02 -16.33 -3.50
C SER A 210 11.93 -15.62 -2.48
N GLY A 211 12.13 -14.29 -2.64
CA GLY A 211 12.91 -13.53 -1.65
C GLY A 211 14.41 -13.62 -1.83
N HIS A 212 14.90 -13.09 -2.94
CA HIS A 212 16.33 -12.95 -3.21
C HIS A 212 17.05 -12.26 -2.03
N PRO A 213 18.29 -12.68 -1.64
CA PRO A 213 19.01 -12.11 -0.50
C PRO A 213 19.14 -10.58 -0.52
N VAL A 214 19.32 -9.97 -1.70
CA VAL A 214 19.38 -8.51 -1.86
C VAL A 214 18.06 -7.85 -1.50
N LEU A 215 16.92 -8.40 -1.93
CA LEU A 215 15.60 -7.90 -1.55
C LEU A 215 15.38 -8.03 -0.03
N ARG A 216 15.73 -9.20 0.54
CA ARG A 216 15.61 -9.42 2.00
C ARG A 216 16.46 -8.42 2.80
N SER A 217 17.70 -8.15 2.34
CA SER A 217 18.56 -7.14 2.96
C SER A 217 17.93 -5.75 2.92
N LEU A 218 17.39 -5.35 1.77
CA LEU A 218 16.75 -4.05 1.62
C LEU A 218 15.48 -3.92 2.49
N VAL A 219 14.64 -4.95 2.51
CA VAL A 219 13.47 -5.02 3.40
C VAL A 219 13.88 -4.91 4.87
N LYS A 220 14.93 -5.61 5.27
CA LYS A 220 15.46 -5.55 6.64
C LYS A 220 15.96 -4.15 7.00
N GLU A 221 16.67 -3.47 6.11
CA GLU A 221 17.14 -2.09 6.33
C GLU A 221 15.97 -1.11 6.51
N VAL A 222 14.95 -1.18 5.62
CA VAL A 222 13.75 -0.34 5.77
C VAL A 222 13.01 -0.65 7.09
N SER A 223 12.92 -1.94 7.47
CA SER A 223 12.28 -2.34 8.72
C SER A 223 13.04 -1.85 9.96
N LEU A 224 14.36 -1.93 9.96
CA LEU A 224 15.20 -1.40 11.05
C LEU A 224 15.01 0.12 11.17
N THR A 225 15.00 0.82 10.06
CA THR A 225 14.79 2.27 10.01
C THR A 225 13.40 2.65 10.54
N ALA A 226 12.36 1.93 10.14
CA ALA A 226 11.00 2.15 10.63
C ALA A 226 10.90 1.97 12.15
N ARG A 227 11.53 0.94 12.70
CA ARG A 227 11.60 0.70 14.15
C ARG A 227 12.37 1.80 14.88
N GLN A 228 13.48 2.29 14.33
CA GLN A 228 14.26 3.38 14.92
C GLN A 228 13.50 4.70 14.94
N SER A 229 12.62 4.90 13.95
CA SER A 229 11.77 6.09 13.83
C SER A 229 10.44 5.94 14.56
N ASP A 230 10.18 4.80 15.22
CA ASP A 230 8.89 4.45 15.85
C ASP A 230 7.71 4.59 14.86
N ARG A 231 7.91 4.12 13.63
CA ARG A 231 6.89 4.14 12.58
C ARG A 231 6.42 2.73 12.23
N PRO A 232 5.10 2.50 12.17
CA PRO A 232 4.55 1.24 11.68
C PRO A 232 5.04 0.94 10.26
N LEU A 233 5.33 -0.34 9.98
CA LEU A 233 5.71 -0.80 8.65
C LEU A 233 4.87 -2.01 8.26
N LEU A 234 4.15 -1.87 7.15
CA LEU A 234 3.31 -2.89 6.55
C LEU A 234 4.02 -3.52 5.34
N PHE A 235 4.00 -4.84 5.23
CA PHE A 235 4.51 -5.52 4.05
C PHE A 235 3.35 -5.95 3.15
N CYS A 236 3.35 -5.47 1.90
CA CYS A 236 2.35 -5.77 0.88
C CYS A 236 3.01 -6.52 -0.29
N GLY A 237 2.21 -7.23 -1.04
CA GLY A 237 2.64 -7.93 -2.24
C GLY A 237 2.44 -9.43 -2.16
N GLU A 238 2.58 -10.09 -3.31
CA GLU A 238 2.28 -11.51 -3.46
C GLU A 238 3.14 -12.43 -2.61
N MET A 239 4.36 -12.01 -2.30
CA MET A 239 5.26 -12.77 -1.44
C MET A 239 4.70 -13.00 -0.03
N ALA A 240 3.88 -12.08 0.48
CA ALA A 240 3.23 -12.21 1.78
C ALA A 240 2.15 -13.30 1.80
N ASN A 241 1.63 -13.71 0.64
CA ASN A 241 0.62 -14.77 0.53
C ASN A 241 1.17 -16.17 0.79
N ASP A 242 2.51 -16.32 0.71
CA ASP A 242 3.18 -17.62 0.87
C ASP A 242 3.60 -17.82 2.32
N PRO A 243 3.09 -18.85 3.02
CA PRO A 243 3.46 -19.17 4.39
C PRO A 243 4.97 -19.39 4.60
N ASP A 244 5.69 -19.83 3.57
CA ASP A 244 7.13 -20.08 3.67
C ASP A 244 7.95 -18.79 3.77
N ASN A 245 7.37 -17.66 3.44
CA ASN A 245 7.99 -16.34 3.60
C ASN A 245 7.79 -15.73 4.98
N LEU A 246 6.89 -16.26 5.82
CA LEU A 246 6.56 -15.66 7.12
C LEU A 246 7.77 -15.58 8.05
N ASP A 247 8.56 -16.64 8.12
CA ASP A 247 9.68 -16.71 9.08
C ASP A 247 10.69 -15.58 8.80
N TRP A 248 11.13 -15.42 7.55
CA TRP A 248 12.09 -14.37 7.22
C TRP A 248 11.47 -12.95 7.30
N LEU A 249 10.18 -12.77 7.03
CA LEU A 249 9.51 -11.50 7.22
C LEU A 249 9.52 -11.09 8.69
N MET A 250 9.18 -12.02 9.59
CA MET A 250 9.20 -11.80 11.03
C MET A 250 10.61 -11.56 11.56
N GLU A 251 11.60 -12.31 11.07
CA GLU A 251 13.04 -12.13 11.37
C GLU A 251 13.55 -10.77 10.89
N SER A 252 13.01 -10.27 9.77
CA SER A 252 13.31 -8.93 9.27
C SER A 252 12.66 -7.81 10.09
N GLY A 253 11.82 -8.15 11.07
CA GLY A 253 11.14 -7.18 11.94
C GLY A 253 9.76 -6.76 11.46
N ILE A 254 9.23 -7.34 10.39
CA ILE A 254 7.85 -7.08 9.93
C ILE A 254 6.86 -7.63 10.94
N ARG A 255 5.85 -6.80 11.28
CA ARG A 255 4.78 -7.15 12.24
C ARG A 255 3.37 -6.93 11.69
N MET A 256 3.27 -6.43 10.47
CA MET A 256 2.01 -6.28 9.73
C MET A 256 2.22 -6.73 8.29
N ILE A 257 1.30 -7.54 7.77
CA ILE A 257 1.28 -7.97 6.37
C ILE A 257 -0.11 -7.73 5.78
N SER A 258 -0.15 -7.42 4.48
CA SER A 258 -1.39 -7.31 3.71
C SER A 258 -1.39 -8.36 2.61
N VAL A 259 -2.39 -9.23 2.63
CA VAL A 259 -2.44 -10.44 1.81
C VAL A 259 -3.77 -10.57 1.07
N ALA A 260 -3.82 -11.43 0.06
CA ALA A 260 -5.08 -11.81 -0.57
C ALA A 260 -6.00 -12.49 0.46
N PRO A 261 -7.32 -12.23 0.46
CA PRO A 261 -8.25 -12.80 1.44
C PRO A 261 -8.14 -14.32 1.55
N GLU A 262 -7.92 -15.01 0.44
CA GLU A 262 -7.80 -16.48 0.36
C GLU A 262 -6.55 -17.03 1.09
N ALA A 263 -5.55 -16.18 1.29
CA ALA A 263 -4.31 -16.59 1.98
C ALA A 263 -4.43 -16.52 3.51
N ILE A 264 -5.38 -15.76 4.06
CA ILE A 264 -5.47 -15.44 5.49
C ILE A 264 -5.55 -16.69 6.37
N SER A 265 -6.46 -17.62 6.05
CA SER A 265 -6.63 -18.85 6.84
C SER A 265 -5.34 -19.66 6.90
N ARG A 266 -4.70 -19.89 5.74
CA ARG A 266 -3.47 -20.67 5.64
C ARG A 266 -2.30 -20.05 6.41
N LEU A 267 -2.20 -18.71 6.39
CA LEU A 267 -1.16 -17.99 7.14
C LEU A 267 -1.40 -18.05 8.66
N ARG A 268 -2.66 -17.97 9.11
CA ARG A 268 -3.01 -18.16 10.52
C ARG A 268 -2.69 -19.56 11.03
N ASP A 269 -3.00 -20.57 10.24
CA ASP A 269 -2.69 -21.96 10.59
C ASP A 269 -1.18 -22.15 10.78
N LYS A 270 -0.36 -21.58 9.88
CA LYS A 270 1.10 -21.59 10.03
C LYS A 270 1.55 -20.92 11.34
N LEU A 271 1.02 -19.72 11.65
CA LEU A 271 1.38 -18.98 12.86
C LEU A 271 0.97 -19.73 14.15
N ASN A 272 -0.17 -20.40 14.14
CA ASN A 272 -0.65 -21.17 15.30
C ASN A 272 0.20 -22.43 15.53
N ASN A 273 0.62 -23.10 14.43
CA ASN A 273 1.48 -24.29 14.52
C ASN A 273 2.89 -23.96 15.06
N VAL A 274 3.44 -22.78 14.72
CA VAL A 274 4.73 -22.32 15.29
C VAL A 274 4.61 -22.09 16.80
N LYS A 275 3.49 -21.53 17.28
CA LYS A 275 3.27 -21.31 18.73
C LYS A 275 3.14 -22.59 19.55
N THR A 276 2.68 -23.68 18.93
CA THR A 276 2.51 -24.98 19.61
C THR A 276 3.81 -25.78 19.68
N SER A 277 4.82 -25.40 18.89
CA SER A 277 6.11 -26.11 18.77
C SER A 277 7.26 -25.43 19.51
N ALA A 278 7.02 -24.25 20.12
CA ALA A 278 7.96 -23.48 20.94
C ALA A 278 7.59 -23.55 22.44
#